data_2ef3a2896cabcbefd44cfe0e417d640c
#
_entry.id   2ef3a2896cabcbefd44cfe0e417d640c
#
_cell.length_a   1.000
_cell.length_b   1.000
_cell.length_c   1.000
_cell.angle_alpha   90.00
_cell.angle_beta   90.00
_cell.angle_gamma   90.00
#
_symmetry.space_group_name_H-M   'P 1'
#
loop_
_entity.id
_entity.type
_entity.pdbx_description
1 polymer ?
#
loop_
_entity_poly.entity_id
_entity_poly.type
_entity_poly.pdbx_seq_one_letter_code
_entity_poly.pdbx_strand_id
1 'polypeptide(L)'
;PNQINLSDQNMKAPASFVGKLSTDYVQLLPKFAIQYEWKNQNNVYATVTRGYRSGGYNIQMFSDLSQTELKNSMMNAIKESPTIGQDATWGKTIINMMNQMVPTKEIDVKASTTYKPEYSWNYEAGSHLTLWEGRLWADVAAFYMDTRDQQLSQFAESGLGRITINAGKSRSYGAEAALRASVTKELSLNVSYGYTYATFTDYVITEEQKDGTFKVTADYNGKYVPFVPKHTLNIGGEYAITCSPRSIFDRVVFQANYNAAGRIYWTEQNDVSQSFYGTLNWRTNLEIGDAMI
;
A
#
# COMPACT_ATOMS: atom_id res chain seq x y z
N PRO A 1 13.57 53.51 -19.01
CA PRO A 1 13.05 52.24 -18.60
C PRO A 1 11.90 52.49 -17.66
N ASN A 2 10.68 52.29 -18.16
CA ASN A 2 9.45 52.46 -17.38
C ASN A 2 9.42 51.32 -16.36
N GLN A 3 9.70 51.61 -15.11
CA GLN A 3 9.41 50.67 -14.01
C GLN A 3 7.92 50.66 -13.79
N ILE A 4 7.32 49.47 -13.92
CA ILE A 4 5.93 49.25 -13.56
C ILE A 4 5.90 49.09 -12.06
N ASN A 5 5.23 50.01 -11.40
CA ASN A 5 4.98 49.89 -9.97
C ASN A 5 3.70 49.04 -9.80
N LEU A 6 3.84 47.74 -9.52
CA LEU A 6 2.72 46.83 -9.25
C LEU A 6 2.06 47.08 -7.89
N SER A 7 2.66 47.94 -7.03
CA SER A 7 2.15 48.17 -5.68
C SER A 7 0.86 49.00 -5.61
N ASP A 8 0.54 49.75 -6.67
CA ASP A 8 -0.69 50.57 -6.71
C ASP A 8 -1.90 49.86 -7.31
N GLN A 9 -1.72 48.62 -7.70
CA GLN A 9 -2.81 47.81 -8.26
C GLN A 9 -3.34 46.87 -7.17
N ASN A 10 -4.53 47.19 -6.64
CA ASN A 10 -5.25 46.30 -5.73
C ASN A 10 -5.72 45.00 -6.43
N MET A 11 -4.79 44.22 -6.96
CA MET A 11 -5.06 42.94 -7.56
C MET A 11 -5.41 41.94 -6.45
N LYS A 12 -6.64 41.47 -6.43
CA LYS A 12 -7.10 40.42 -5.52
C LYS A 12 -7.06 39.08 -6.23
N ALA A 13 -6.26 38.18 -5.73
CA ALA A 13 -6.22 36.78 -6.20
C ALA A 13 -6.76 35.88 -5.09
N PRO A 14 -8.09 35.64 -5.03
CA PRO A 14 -8.62 34.73 -4.03
C PRO A 14 -8.16 33.31 -4.30
N ALA A 15 -7.62 32.65 -3.28
CA ALA A 15 -7.26 31.25 -3.31
C ALA A 15 -7.88 30.56 -2.10
N SER A 16 -9.10 30.09 -2.25
CA SER A 16 -9.75 29.31 -1.20
C SER A 16 -10.58 28.22 -1.81
N PHE A 17 -10.30 26.98 -1.44
CA PHE A 17 -11.22 25.88 -1.62
C PHE A 17 -12.08 25.77 -0.36
N VAL A 18 -13.34 26.17 -0.47
CA VAL A 18 -14.34 25.98 0.57
C VAL A 18 -15.37 25.00 0.03
N GLY A 19 -15.37 23.78 0.50
CA GLY A 19 -16.32 22.76 0.06
C GLY A 19 -16.37 21.58 1.03
N LYS A 20 -17.52 20.93 1.10
CA LYS A 20 -17.70 19.66 1.79
C LYS A 20 -17.78 18.55 0.73
N LEU A 21 -16.83 17.65 0.74
CA LEU A 21 -16.86 16.44 -0.07
C LEU A 21 -17.44 15.30 0.79
N SER A 22 -18.40 14.58 0.25
CA SER A 22 -18.93 13.36 0.86
C SER A 22 -19.05 12.28 -0.20
N THR A 23 -18.79 11.05 0.20
CA THR A 23 -18.94 9.88 -0.65
C THR A 23 -19.42 8.71 0.19
N ASP A 24 -20.48 8.06 -0.26
CA ASP A 24 -21.06 6.90 0.40
C ASP A 24 -20.81 5.65 -0.47
N TYR A 25 -20.44 4.54 0.17
CA TYR A 25 -20.23 3.27 -0.49
C TYR A 25 -21.08 2.19 0.18
N VAL A 26 -21.93 1.53 -0.60
CA VAL A 26 -22.65 0.32 -0.18
C VAL A 26 -22.05 -0.88 -0.89
N GLN A 27 -21.58 -1.88 -0.13
CA GLN A 27 -20.89 -3.02 -0.70
C GLN A 27 -21.44 -4.35 -0.20
N LEU A 28 -21.68 -5.24 -1.14
CA LEU A 28 -22.01 -6.63 -0.86
C LEU A 28 -20.71 -7.45 -0.81
N LEU A 29 -20.42 -8.07 0.34
CA LEU A 29 -19.19 -8.84 0.59
C LEU A 29 -19.54 -10.31 0.88
N PRO A 30 -19.89 -11.07 -0.15
CA PRO A 30 -20.24 -12.48 0.04
C PRO A 30 -19.03 -13.29 0.47
N LYS A 31 -19.28 -14.26 1.36
CA LYS A 31 -18.32 -15.29 1.75
C LYS A 31 -19.02 -16.65 1.66
N PHE A 32 -18.43 -17.53 0.90
CA PHE A 32 -18.84 -18.93 0.81
C PHE A 32 -17.70 -19.77 1.35
N ALA A 33 -18.01 -20.74 2.21
CA ALA A 33 -17.05 -21.64 2.80
C ALA A 33 -17.64 -23.05 2.88
N ILE A 34 -16.80 -24.02 2.59
CA ILE A 34 -17.07 -25.43 2.81
C ILE A 34 -15.90 -26.00 3.59
N GLN A 35 -16.20 -26.82 4.58
CA GLN A 35 -15.21 -27.49 5.41
C GLN A 35 -15.64 -28.94 5.62
N TYR A 36 -14.69 -29.84 5.56
CA TYR A 36 -14.86 -31.22 5.95
C TYR A 36 -13.90 -31.52 7.10
N GLU A 37 -14.45 -31.94 8.23
CA GLU A 37 -13.71 -32.27 9.44
C GLU A 37 -13.78 -33.78 9.70
N TRP A 38 -12.67 -34.35 10.17
CA TRP A 38 -12.58 -35.73 10.57
C TRP A 38 -11.83 -35.85 11.92
N LYS A 39 -11.49 -37.06 12.30
CA LYS A 39 -10.87 -37.38 13.60
C LYS A 39 -9.74 -36.39 13.97
N ASN A 40 -9.68 -36.02 15.26
CA ASN A 40 -8.68 -35.15 15.89
C ASN A 40 -8.74 -33.67 15.41
N GLN A 41 -9.92 -33.17 15.05
CA GLN A 41 -10.13 -31.81 14.55
C GLN A 41 -9.36 -31.50 13.25
N ASN A 42 -8.90 -32.55 12.56
CA ASN A 42 -8.32 -32.40 11.24
C ASN A 42 -9.38 -31.98 10.26
N ASN A 43 -9.07 -31.00 9.41
CA ASN A 43 -10.01 -30.56 8.41
C ASN A 43 -9.34 -30.13 7.12
N VAL A 44 -10.10 -30.15 6.05
CA VAL A 44 -9.83 -29.45 4.80
C VAL A 44 -10.94 -28.44 4.57
N TYR A 45 -10.59 -27.32 3.98
CA TYR A 45 -11.56 -26.29 3.67
C TYR A 45 -11.30 -25.65 2.30
N ALA A 46 -12.35 -25.06 1.76
CA ALA A 46 -12.27 -24.16 0.62
C ALA A 46 -13.15 -22.95 0.88
N THR A 47 -12.66 -21.76 0.53
CA THR A 47 -13.40 -20.51 0.68
C THR A 47 -13.34 -19.67 -0.58
N VAL A 48 -14.44 -18.95 -0.84
CA VAL A 48 -14.50 -17.89 -1.84
C VAL A 48 -15.03 -16.66 -1.15
N THR A 49 -14.23 -15.59 -1.13
CA THR A 49 -14.58 -14.36 -0.41
C THR A 49 -14.38 -13.14 -1.30
N ARG A 50 -15.28 -12.18 -1.18
CA ARG A 50 -15.09 -10.85 -1.76
C ARG A 50 -14.58 -9.90 -0.69
N GLY A 51 -13.38 -9.35 -0.91
CA GLY A 51 -12.76 -8.31 -0.10
C GLY A 51 -13.06 -6.91 -0.64
N TYR A 52 -12.93 -5.92 0.23
CA TYR A 52 -13.19 -4.52 -0.09
C TYR A 52 -12.29 -3.62 0.75
N ARG A 53 -11.75 -2.60 0.10
CA ARG A 53 -11.06 -1.49 0.75
C ARG A 53 -11.76 -0.20 0.33
N SER A 54 -12.16 0.62 1.30
CA SER A 54 -12.92 1.85 1.02
C SER A 54 -12.13 2.81 0.15
N GLY A 55 -12.84 3.53 -0.72
CA GLY A 55 -12.31 4.73 -1.33
C GLY A 55 -12.19 5.87 -0.31
N GLY A 56 -11.62 6.97 -0.73
CA GLY A 56 -11.39 8.09 0.16
C GLY A 56 -10.90 9.34 -0.57
N TYR A 57 -10.25 10.22 0.21
CA TYR A 57 -9.77 11.51 -0.25
C TYR A 57 -8.26 11.64 -0.01
N ASN A 58 -7.56 12.18 -0.99
CA ASN A 58 -6.17 12.58 -0.89
C ASN A 58 -6.08 14.00 -0.31
N ILE A 59 -5.96 14.12 1.00
CA ILE A 59 -5.94 15.42 1.70
C ILE A 59 -4.79 16.30 1.20
N GLN A 60 -3.64 15.71 0.86
CA GLN A 60 -2.48 16.45 0.36
C GLN A 60 -2.74 17.16 -0.97
N MET A 61 -3.65 16.63 -1.80
CA MET A 61 -4.04 17.28 -3.05
C MET A 61 -4.71 18.64 -2.84
N PHE A 62 -5.27 18.92 -1.65
CA PHE A 62 -5.82 20.25 -1.36
C PHE A 62 -4.76 21.34 -1.36
N SER A 63 -3.54 21.05 -0.97
CA SER A 63 -2.42 22.01 -1.08
C SER A 63 -2.10 22.31 -2.54
N ASP A 64 -1.99 21.28 -3.38
CA ASP A 64 -1.67 21.43 -4.81
C ASP A 64 -2.81 22.15 -5.54
N LEU A 65 -4.06 21.83 -5.20
CA LEU A 65 -5.23 22.52 -5.73
C LEU A 65 -5.25 24.01 -5.32
N SER A 66 -4.95 24.31 -4.05
CA SER A 66 -4.89 25.69 -3.57
C SER A 66 -3.80 26.51 -4.27
N GLN A 67 -2.63 25.92 -4.51
CA GLN A 67 -1.56 26.55 -5.27
C GLN A 67 -1.94 26.76 -6.74
N THR A 68 -2.59 25.79 -7.36
CA THR A 68 -3.06 25.90 -8.76
C THR A 68 -4.16 26.96 -8.87
N GLU A 69 -5.09 27.02 -7.92
CA GLU A 69 -6.13 28.05 -7.88
C GLU A 69 -5.55 29.45 -7.67
N LEU A 70 -4.60 29.61 -6.73
CA LEU A 70 -3.90 30.86 -6.54
C LEU A 70 -3.25 31.32 -7.84
N LYS A 71 -2.57 30.41 -8.53
CA LYS A 71 -1.92 30.66 -9.81
C LYS A 71 -2.92 31.08 -10.90
N ASN A 72 -4.05 30.37 -11.02
CA ASN A 72 -5.11 30.71 -11.96
C ASN A 72 -5.73 32.07 -11.64
N SER A 73 -6.00 32.35 -10.35
CA SER A 73 -6.53 33.63 -9.89
C SER A 73 -5.56 34.80 -10.15
N MET A 74 -4.27 34.59 -9.92
CA MET A 74 -3.24 35.59 -10.26
C MET A 74 -3.20 35.84 -11.77
N MET A 75 -3.24 34.80 -12.59
CA MET A 75 -3.25 34.93 -14.04
C MET A 75 -4.48 35.69 -14.54
N ASN A 76 -5.66 35.40 -14.00
CA ASN A 76 -6.88 36.11 -14.34
C ASN A 76 -6.83 37.57 -13.91
N ALA A 77 -6.38 37.86 -12.69
CA ALA A 77 -6.20 39.22 -12.22
C ALA A 77 -5.25 40.06 -13.11
N ILE A 78 -4.19 39.43 -13.61
CA ILE A 78 -3.26 40.08 -14.57
C ILE A 78 -3.95 40.32 -15.92
N LYS A 79 -4.72 39.35 -16.44
CA LYS A 79 -5.47 39.49 -17.70
C LYS A 79 -6.52 40.59 -17.63
N GLU A 80 -7.19 40.73 -16.49
CA GLU A 80 -8.26 41.71 -16.23
C GLU A 80 -7.69 43.10 -15.87
N SER A 81 -6.41 43.22 -15.56
CA SER A 81 -5.79 44.48 -15.21
C SER A 81 -5.84 45.47 -16.36
N PRO A 82 -6.42 46.67 -16.18
CA PRO A 82 -6.46 47.70 -17.21
C PRO A 82 -5.10 48.15 -17.70
N THR A 83 -4.09 48.08 -16.82
CA THR A 83 -2.71 48.55 -17.10
C THR A 83 -1.88 47.50 -17.82
N ILE A 84 -2.08 46.21 -17.50
CA ILE A 84 -1.30 45.10 -18.03
C ILE A 84 -2.07 44.37 -19.14
N GLY A 85 -3.40 44.25 -19.01
CA GLY A 85 -4.19 43.35 -19.82
C GLY A 85 -4.69 43.90 -21.15
N GLN A 86 -5.02 45.17 -21.24
CA GLN A 86 -5.84 45.64 -22.36
C GLN A 86 -5.15 46.51 -23.42
N ASP A 87 -4.20 47.38 -23.10
CA ASP A 87 -3.76 48.41 -24.07
C ASP A 87 -2.26 48.52 -24.37
N ALA A 88 -1.41 47.88 -23.60
CA ALA A 88 0.03 47.96 -23.88
C ALA A 88 0.53 46.76 -24.66
N THR A 89 1.28 46.96 -25.72
CA THR A 89 1.91 45.89 -26.51
C THR A 89 2.72 44.92 -25.65
N TRP A 90 3.39 45.47 -24.62
CA TRP A 90 4.16 44.69 -23.68
C TRP A 90 3.27 43.88 -22.70
N GLY A 91 2.08 44.38 -22.33
CA GLY A 91 1.10 43.66 -21.48
C GLY A 91 0.60 42.38 -22.17
N LYS A 92 0.27 42.46 -23.45
CA LYS A 92 -0.07 41.32 -24.28
C LYS A 92 1.08 40.31 -24.37
N THR A 93 2.30 40.79 -24.48
CA THR A 93 3.50 39.96 -24.54
C THR A 93 3.73 39.22 -23.22
N ILE A 94 3.55 39.90 -22.07
CA ILE A 94 3.66 39.28 -20.74
C ILE A 94 2.57 38.22 -20.57
N ILE A 95 1.30 38.50 -20.90
CA ILE A 95 0.21 37.55 -20.81
C ILE A 95 0.47 36.33 -21.69
N ASN A 96 0.92 36.49 -22.91
CA ASN A 96 1.26 35.41 -23.80
C ASN A 96 2.41 34.55 -23.24
N MET A 97 3.46 35.20 -22.72
CA MET A 97 4.57 34.51 -22.10
C MET A 97 4.11 33.73 -20.86
N MET A 98 3.31 34.33 -20.01
CA MET A 98 2.75 33.67 -18.82
C MET A 98 1.82 32.49 -19.19
N ASN A 99 1.00 32.62 -20.22
CA ASN A 99 0.16 31.51 -20.70
C ASN A 99 0.98 30.34 -21.26
N GLN A 100 2.14 30.62 -21.83
CA GLN A 100 3.05 29.57 -22.30
C GLN A 100 3.82 28.90 -21.15
N MET A 101 4.26 29.68 -20.16
CA MET A 101 5.02 29.17 -19.01
C MET A 101 4.11 28.50 -17.97
N VAL A 102 2.88 29.00 -17.84
CA VAL A 102 1.95 28.60 -16.80
C VAL A 102 0.54 28.53 -17.38
N PRO A 103 0.21 27.50 -18.13
CA PRO A 103 -1.14 27.34 -18.64
C PRO A 103 -2.15 27.25 -17.48
N THR A 104 -3.25 27.99 -17.59
CA THR A 104 -4.37 27.88 -16.65
C THR A 104 -5.06 26.54 -16.89
N LYS A 105 -5.24 25.74 -15.85
CA LYS A 105 -5.88 24.44 -15.92
C LYS A 105 -7.23 24.53 -15.21
N GLU A 106 -8.26 24.01 -15.83
CA GLU A 106 -9.53 23.76 -15.16
C GLU A 106 -9.34 22.62 -14.12
N ILE A 107 -9.83 22.82 -12.92
CA ILE A 107 -9.61 21.90 -11.81
C ILE A 107 -10.94 21.24 -11.46
N ASP A 108 -11.04 19.95 -11.72
CA ASP A 108 -12.07 19.11 -11.11
C ASP A 108 -11.56 18.65 -9.73
N VAL A 109 -12.04 19.35 -8.69
CA VAL A 109 -11.64 19.08 -7.30
C VAL A 109 -11.97 17.64 -6.91
N LYS A 110 -13.12 17.12 -7.32
CA LYS A 110 -13.56 15.77 -6.97
C LYS A 110 -12.68 14.73 -7.66
N ALA A 111 -12.47 14.85 -8.96
CA ALA A 111 -11.63 13.91 -9.70
C ALA A 111 -10.18 13.92 -9.22
N SER A 112 -9.65 15.09 -8.84
CA SER A 112 -8.26 15.23 -8.39
C SER A 112 -8.01 14.74 -6.96
N THR A 113 -9.04 14.79 -6.09
CA THR A 113 -8.86 14.47 -4.67
C THR A 113 -9.36 13.11 -4.26
N THR A 114 -10.23 12.45 -5.05
CA THR A 114 -10.84 11.18 -4.66
C THR A 114 -10.13 9.99 -5.28
N TYR A 115 -10.18 8.88 -4.56
CA TYR A 115 -9.84 7.56 -5.11
C TYR A 115 -10.97 6.57 -4.84
N LYS A 116 -11.14 5.63 -5.78
CA LYS A 116 -12.23 4.65 -5.77
C LYS A 116 -11.97 3.52 -4.78
N PRO A 117 -13.01 2.79 -4.36
CA PRO A 117 -12.83 1.53 -3.63
C PRO A 117 -12.06 0.49 -4.44
N GLU A 118 -11.27 -0.30 -3.75
CA GLU A 118 -10.61 -1.50 -4.25
C GLU A 118 -11.45 -2.73 -3.93
N TYR A 119 -11.51 -3.69 -4.83
CA TYR A 119 -12.22 -4.96 -4.66
C TYR A 119 -11.31 -6.13 -4.96
N SER A 120 -11.43 -7.18 -4.18
CA SER A 120 -10.73 -8.43 -4.43
C SER A 120 -11.64 -9.64 -4.30
N TRP A 121 -11.47 -10.61 -5.18
CA TRP A 121 -11.97 -11.97 -4.99
C TRP A 121 -10.82 -12.85 -4.56
N ASN A 122 -10.98 -13.50 -3.41
CA ASN A 122 -10.02 -14.48 -2.90
C ASN A 122 -10.64 -15.87 -2.95
N TYR A 123 -9.91 -16.79 -3.56
CA TYR A 123 -10.18 -18.21 -3.62
C TYR A 123 -9.09 -18.92 -2.84
N GLU A 124 -9.44 -19.67 -1.82
CA GLU A 124 -8.48 -20.31 -0.93
C GLU A 124 -8.91 -21.73 -0.65
N ALA A 125 -7.95 -22.64 -0.61
CA ALA A 125 -8.13 -24.00 -0.15
C ALA A 125 -6.98 -24.38 0.78
N GLY A 126 -7.30 -25.05 1.87
CA GLY A 126 -6.31 -25.39 2.87
C GLY A 126 -6.69 -26.56 3.75
N SER A 127 -5.83 -26.86 4.69
CA SER A 127 -5.99 -27.93 5.66
C SER A 127 -5.35 -27.55 6.98
N HIS A 128 -6.04 -27.89 8.07
CA HIS A 128 -5.52 -27.88 9.44
C HIS A 128 -5.38 -29.31 9.93
N LEU A 129 -4.16 -29.68 10.30
CA LEU A 129 -3.82 -31.05 10.67
C LEU A 129 -3.20 -31.11 12.07
N THR A 130 -3.70 -32.03 12.87
CA THR A 130 -3.13 -32.39 14.17
C THR A 130 -2.63 -33.84 14.09
N LEU A 131 -1.32 -34.00 14.12
CA LEU A 131 -0.60 -35.23 13.88
C LEU A 131 0.22 -35.63 15.13
N TRP A 132 0.78 -36.83 15.13
CA TRP A 132 1.62 -37.33 16.22
C TRP A 132 1.00 -37.20 17.60
N GLU A 133 -0.25 -37.64 17.73
CA GLU A 133 -1.00 -37.59 19.00
C GLU A 133 -1.08 -36.17 19.60
N GLY A 134 -1.19 -35.15 18.74
CA GLY A 134 -1.26 -33.75 19.15
C GLY A 134 0.07 -33.05 19.34
N ARG A 135 1.19 -33.67 18.94
CA ARG A 135 2.52 -33.05 19.05
C ARG A 135 2.92 -32.24 17.82
N LEU A 136 2.29 -32.47 16.67
CA LEU A 136 2.54 -31.75 15.43
C LEU A 136 1.26 -31.13 14.92
N TRP A 137 1.25 -29.83 14.75
CA TRP A 137 0.22 -29.05 14.07
C TRP A 137 0.77 -28.55 12.75
N ALA A 138 0.01 -28.74 11.70
CA ALA A 138 0.35 -28.30 10.35
C ALA A 138 -0.84 -27.61 9.71
N ASP A 139 -0.61 -26.37 9.29
CA ASP A 139 -1.55 -25.56 8.54
C ASP A 139 -0.95 -25.33 7.16
N VAL A 140 -1.70 -25.66 6.11
CA VAL A 140 -1.29 -25.41 4.73
C VAL A 140 -2.45 -24.80 3.97
N ALA A 141 -2.16 -23.81 3.14
CA ALA A 141 -3.15 -23.18 2.28
C ALA A 141 -2.53 -22.82 0.93
N ALA A 142 -3.37 -22.82 -0.10
CA ALA A 142 -3.07 -22.22 -1.39
C ALA A 142 -4.17 -21.23 -1.72
N PHE A 143 -3.81 -20.09 -2.32
CA PHE A 143 -4.73 -19.03 -2.62
C PHE A 143 -4.53 -18.46 -4.03
N TYR A 144 -5.61 -17.89 -4.53
CA TYR A 144 -5.63 -17.07 -5.74
C TYR A 144 -6.51 -15.85 -5.49
N MET A 145 -5.99 -14.65 -5.78
CA MET A 145 -6.68 -13.38 -5.59
C MET A 145 -6.65 -12.55 -6.87
N ASP A 146 -7.82 -12.07 -7.28
CA ASP A 146 -8.01 -11.08 -8.35
C ASP A 146 -8.43 -9.76 -7.73
N THR A 147 -7.65 -8.71 -7.92
CA THR A 147 -7.89 -7.37 -7.36
C THR A 147 -8.16 -6.38 -8.48
N ARG A 148 -9.18 -5.56 -8.31
CA ARG A 148 -9.61 -4.50 -9.23
C ARG A 148 -9.58 -3.15 -8.55
N ASP A 149 -9.30 -2.10 -9.33
CA ASP A 149 -9.14 -0.74 -8.83
C ASP A 149 -8.14 -0.67 -7.66
N GLN A 150 -7.05 -1.43 -7.78
CA GLN A 150 -6.06 -1.57 -6.72
C GLN A 150 -5.53 -0.21 -6.26
N GLN A 151 -5.57 0.03 -4.95
CA GLN A 151 -5.08 1.27 -4.35
C GLN A 151 -3.58 1.20 -4.13
N LEU A 152 -2.85 2.09 -4.80
CA LEU A 152 -1.41 2.26 -4.64
C LEU A 152 -1.10 3.63 -4.08
N SER A 153 -0.03 3.72 -3.31
CA SER A 153 0.49 4.98 -2.79
C SER A 153 1.69 5.43 -3.62
N GLN A 154 1.59 6.58 -4.27
CA GLN A 154 2.67 7.19 -5.02
C GLN A 154 2.95 8.62 -4.55
N PHE A 155 4.08 9.20 -4.94
CA PHE A 155 4.34 10.61 -4.68
C PHE A 155 3.40 11.49 -5.50
N ALA A 156 2.94 12.59 -4.91
CA ALA A 156 2.20 13.61 -5.64
C ALA A 156 3.10 14.25 -6.71
N GLU A 157 2.52 14.77 -7.79
CA GLU A 157 3.27 15.45 -8.86
C GLU A 157 4.09 16.64 -8.34
N SER A 158 3.60 17.31 -7.30
CA SER A 158 4.34 18.39 -6.61
C SER A 158 5.59 17.92 -5.88
N GLY A 159 5.78 16.60 -5.69
CA GLY A 159 6.82 16.01 -4.86
C GLY A 159 6.58 16.16 -3.36
N LEU A 160 5.50 16.80 -2.97
CA LEU A 160 5.14 17.05 -1.57
C LEU A 160 4.11 16.02 -1.07
N GLY A 161 4.62 14.95 -0.45
CA GLY A 161 3.79 13.92 0.15
C GLY A 161 3.37 12.80 -0.80
N ARG A 162 2.49 11.94 -0.31
CA ARG A 162 2.00 10.75 -1.03
C ARG A 162 0.51 10.83 -1.23
N ILE A 163 0.06 10.36 -2.37
CA ILE A 163 -1.35 10.23 -2.73
C ILE A 163 -1.69 8.77 -2.99
N THR A 164 -2.94 8.41 -2.79
CA THR A 164 -3.49 7.12 -3.18
C THR A 164 -4.14 7.27 -4.55
N ILE A 165 -3.76 6.40 -5.45
CA ILE A 165 -4.38 6.27 -6.77
C ILE A 165 -4.97 4.87 -6.93
N ASN A 166 -5.87 4.70 -7.89
CA ASN A 166 -6.31 3.39 -8.33
C ASN A 166 -5.45 2.95 -9.53
N ALA A 167 -4.61 1.93 -9.31
CA ALA A 167 -4.03 1.16 -10.39
C ALA A 167 -5.12 0.23 -10.96
N GLY A 168 -5.03 -0.19 -12.21
CA GLY A 168 -6.06 -1.02 -12.83
C GLY A 168 -6.35 -2.33 -12.09
N LYS A 169 -5.70 -3.44 -12.52
CA LYS A 169 -5.92 -4.77 -11.93
C LYS A 169 -4.62 -5.43 -11.55
N SER A 170 -4.68 -6.25 -10.50
CA SER A 170 -3.58 -7.15 -10.17
C SER A 170 -4.10 -8.55 -9.84
N ARG A 171 -3.19 -9.49 -9.89
CA ARG A 171 -3.41 -10.88 -9.55
C ARG A 171 -2.32 -11.35 -8.61
N SER A 172 -2.76 -12.03 -7.54
CA SER A 172 -1.85 -12.69 -6.60
C SER A 172 -2.21 -14.16 -6.49
N TYR A 173 -1.22 -15.02 -6.39
CA TYR A 173 -1.43 -16.41 -6.01
C TYR A 173 -0.21 -16.92 -5.25
N GLY A 174 -0.44 -17.92 -4.43
CA GLY A 174 0.61 -18.44 -3.59
C GLY A 174 0.20 -19.63 -2.76
N ALA A 175 1.12 -20.00 -1.89
CA ALA A 175 0.88 -21.03 -0.90
C ALA A 175 1.57 -20.66 0.42
N GLU A 176 0.96 -21.09 1.50
CA GLU A 176 1.44 -20.87 2.87
C GLU A 176 1.48 -22.21 3.61
N ALA A 177 2.49 -22.38 4.44
CA ALA A 177 2.60 -23.52 5.33
C ALA A 177 3.11 -23.06 6.69
N ALA A 178 2.46 -23.52 7.75
CA ALA A 178 2.92 -23.33 9.12
C ALA A 178 2.95 -24.65 9.86
N LEU A 179 4.06 -24.94 10.50
CA LEU A 179 4.30 -26.14 11.29
C LEU A 179 4.66 -25.75 12.71
N ARG A 180 4.07 -26.43 13.68
CA ARG A 180 4.47 -26.33 15.09
C ARG A 180 4.61 -27.75 15.66
N ALA A 181 5.74 -28.02 16.26
CA ALA A 181 6.05 -29.33 16.81
C ALA A 181 6.54 -29.25 18.27
N SER A 182 5.92 -30.02 19.15
CA SER A 182 6.47 -30.35 20.48
C SER A 182 7.34 -31.60 20.32
N VAL A 183 8.64 -31.39 20.01
CA VAL A 183 9.58 -32.47 19.68
C VAL A 183 9.86 -33.32 20.93
N THR A 184 10.13 -32.66 22.04
CA THR A 184 10.21 -33.26 23.39
C THR A 184 9.38 -32.43 24.36
N LYS A 185 9.43 -32.77 25.66
CA LYS A 185 8.82 -31.92 26.71
C LYS A 185 9.53 -30.59 26.86
N GLU A 186 10.81 -30.57 26.53
CA GLU A 186 11.70 -29.42 26.68
C GLU A 186 11.87 -28.63 25.38
N LEU A 187 11.66 -29.26 24.19
CA LEU A 187 11.92 -28.66 22.90
C LEU A 187 10.65 -28.50 22.07
N SER A 188 10.33 -27.26 21.74
CA SER A 188 9.31 -26.92 20.74
C SER A 188 9.93 -26.17 19.58
N LEU A 189 9.45 -26.43 18.37
CA LEU A 189 9.87 -25.81 17.13
C LEU A 189 8.65 -25.28 16.38
N ASN A 190 8.83 -24.15 15.70
CA ASN A 190 7.85 -23.64 14.74
C ASN A 190 8.56 -23.18 13.47
N VAL A 191 7.92 -23.45 12.34
CA VAL A 191 8.35 -23.01 11.02
C VAL A 191 7.13 -22.51 10.28
N SER A 192 7.22 -21.32 9.67
CA SER A 192 6.24 -20.89 8.70
C SER A 192 6.90 -20.36 7.44
N TYR A 193 6.32 -20.68 6.30
CA TYR A 193 6.79 -20.26 5.00
C TYR A 193 5.62 -19.82 4.15
N GLY A 194 5.79 -18.69 3.48
CA GLY A 194 4.83 -18.16 2.52
C GLY A 194 5.52 -17.89 1.17
N TYR A 195 4.82 -18.24 0.12
CA TYR A 195 5.16 -17.88 -1.25
C TYR A 195 4.02 -17.06 -1.85
N THR A 196 4.32 -15.88 -2.38
CA THR A 196 3.35 -14.99 -3.02
C THR A 196 3.89 -14.50 -4.35
N TYR A 197 3.15 -14.75 -5.42
CA TYR A 197 3.40 -14.18 -6.74
C TYR A 197 2.30 -13.15 -7.03
N ALA A 198 2.64 -11.86 -6.99
CA ALA A 198 1.70 -10.76 -7.19
C ALA A 198 2.17 -9.87 -8.33
N THR A 199 1.36 -9.72 -9.38
CA THR A 199 1.69 -8.92 -10.56
C THR A 199 0.49 -8.09 -11.02
N PHE A 200 0.78 -6.95 -11.65
CA PHE A 200 -0.24 -6.19 -12.37
C PHE A 200 -0.67 -6.92 -13.63
N THR A 201 -1.97 -6.91 -13.89
CA THR A 201 -2.56 -7.51 -15.10
C THR A 201 -3.19 -6.46 -16.03
N ASP A 202 -3.45 -5.27 -15.51
CA ASP A 202 -4.02 -4.14 -16.26
C ASP A 202 -3.64 -2.85 -15.53
N TYR A 203 -2.44 -2.34 -15.81
CA TYR A 203 -1.99 -1.06 -15.26
C TYR A 203 -1.12 -0.32 -16.27
N VAL A 204 -1.76 0.57 -17.02
CA VAL A 204 -1.14 1.40 -18.07
C VAL A 204 -1.44 2.85 -17.77
N ILE A 205 -0.42 3.70 -17.77
CA ILE A 205 -0.58 5.15 -17.65
C ILE A 205 -0.52 5.75 -19.04
N THR A 206 -1.52 6.59 -19.34
CA THR A 206 -1.61 7.32 -20.61
C THR A 206 -1.70 8.81 -20.34
N GLU A 207 -1.08 9.60 -21.20
CA GLU A 207 -1.20 11.06 -21.21
C GLU A 207 -1.92 11.51 -22.47
N GLU A 208 -2.88 12.43 -22.32
CA GLU A 208 -3.56 13.05 -23.44
C GLU A 208 -2.60 14.04 -24.12
N GLN A 209 -2.42 13.90 -25.42
CA GLN A 209 -1.64 14.79 -26.25
C GLN A 209 -2.50 15.99 -26.69
N LYS A 210 -1.82 17.05 -27.17
CA LYS A 210 -2.49 18.28 -27.64
C LYS A 210 -3.47 18.07 -28.80
N ASP A 211 -3.34 16.97 -29.51
CA ASP A 211 -4.22 16.57 -30.64
C ASP A 211 -5.40 15.69 -30.20
N GLY A 212 -5.60 15.47 -28.89
CA GLY A 212 -6.63 14.62 -28.33
C GLY A 212 -6.32 13.12 -28.38
N THR A 213 -5.14 12.72 -28.83
CA THR A 213 -4.69 11.32 -28.78
C THR A 213 -4.10 10.97 -27.42
N PHE A 214 -4.17 9.69 -27.04
CA PHE A 214 -3.56 9.19 -25.80
C PHE A 214 -2.26 8.48 -26.11
N LYS A 215 -1.19 8.90 -25.46
CA LYS A 215 0.12 8.26 -25.53
C LYS A 215 0.38 7.46 -24.25
N VAL A 216 0.78 6.20 -24.39
CA VAL A 216 1.23 5.38 -23.27
C VAL A 216 2.55 5.95 -22.76
N THR A 217 2.59 6.36 -21.49
CA THR A 217 3.78 6.87 -20.80
C THR A 217 4.42 5.81 -19.91
N ALA A 218 3.62 4.87 -19.37
CA ALA A 218 4.13 3.73 -18.64
C ALA A 218 3.22 2.51 -18.81
N ASP A 219 3.83 1.32 -18.89
CA ASP A 219 3.16 0.03 -18.90
C ASP A 219 3.77 -0.86 -17.82
N TYR A 220 2.97 -1.18 -16.80
CA TYR A 220 3.37 -2.00 -15.66
C TYR A 220 2.82 -3.43 -15.75
N ASN A 221 2.17 -3.80 -16.83
CA ASN A 221 1.63 -5.15 -17.00
C ASN A 221 2.74 -6.21 -16.85
N GLY A 222 2.47 -7.21 -16.03
CA GLY A 222 3.43 -8.26 -15.70
C GLY A 222 4.51 -7.86 -14.68
N LYS A 223 4.61 -6.59 -14.27
CA LYS A 223 5.49 -6.15 -13.19
C LYS A 223 4.95 -6.61 -11.84
N TYR A 224 5.86 -6.85 -10.89
CA TYR A 224 5.49 -7.20 -9.52
C TYR A 224 4.83 -6.03 -8.80
N VAL A 225 3.83 -6.35 -8.00
CA VAL A 225 3.20 -5.38 -7.11
C VAL A 225 4.22 -4.96 -6.04
N PRO A 226 4.46 -3.66 -5.85
CA PRO A 226 5.39 -3.17 -4.84
C PRO A 226 5.03 -3.58 -3.42
N PHE A 227 6.03 -3.65 -2.54
CA PHE A 227 5.91 -3.95 -1.11
C PHE A 227 5.46 -5.38 -0.77
N VAL A 228 5.36 -6.27 -1.75
CA VAL A 228 5.00 -7.67 -1.57
C VAL A 228 6.25 -8.54 -1.67
N PRO A 229 6.74 -9.13 -0.55
CA PRO A 229 7.85 -10.08 -0.61
C PRO A 229 7.40 -11.37 -1.30
N LYS A 230 8.22 -11.87 -2.22
CA LYS A 230 7.93 -13.13 -2.93
C LYS A 230 8.00 -14.35 -2.03
N HIS A 231 8.84 -14.30 -1.01
CA HIS A 231 9.04 -15.35 -0.02
C HIS A 231 9.05 -14.76 1.38
N THR A 232 8.43 -15.40 2.32
CA THR A 232 8.51 -15.11 3.75
C THR A 232 8.87 -16.38 4.49
N LEU A 233 9.75 -16.29 5.48
CA LEU A 233 10.17 -17.42 6.29
C LEU A 233 10.26 -16.99 7.74
N ASN A 234 9.69 -17.80 8.62
CA ASN A 234 9.91 -17.72 10.04
C ASN A 234 10.33 -19.09 10.54
N ILE A 235 11.41 -19.15 11.32
CA ILE A 235 11.86 -20.36 12.02
C ILE A 235 12.07 -19.98 13.46
N GLY A 236 11.35 -20.62 14.37
CA GLY A 236 11.47 -20.41 15.82
C GLY A 236 11.71 -21.70 16.57
N GLY A 237 12.33 -21.58 17.71
CA GLY A 237 12.54 -22.68 18.63
C GLY A 237 12.61 -22.21 20.06
N GLU A 238 12.13 -23.05 20.96
CA GLU A 238 12.21 -22.88 22.40
C GLU A 238 12.76 -24.16 22.99
N TYR A 239 13.78 -24.01 23.84
CA TYR A 239 14.36 -25.10 24.64
C TYR A 239 14.35 -24.72 26.11
N ALA A 240 13.65 -25.51 26.93
CA ALA A 240 13.46 -25.28 28.34
C ALA A 240 14.22 -26.33 29.14
N ILE A 241 15.11 -25.90 30.04
CA ILE A 241 15.86 -26.76 30.96
C ILE A 241 15.27 -26.59 32.35
N THR A 242 14.74 -27.66 32.94
CA THR A 242 14.38 -27.69 34.35
C THR A 242 15.64 -27.91 35.16
N CYS A 243 15.91 -27.00 36.08
CA CYS A 243 17.13 -27.03 36.88
C CYS A 243 17.00 -27.98 38.09
N SER A 244 18.13 -28.34 38.67
CA SER A 244 18.17 -29.13 39.92
C SER A 244 17.53 -28.36 41.07
N PRO A 245 16.90 -29.03 42.06
CA PRO A 245 16.37 -28.37 43.29
C PRO A 245 17.38 -27.60 44.13
N ARG A 246 18.68 -27.75 43.85
CA ARG A 246 19.77 -27.00 44.50
C ARG A 246 20.20 -25.76 43.70
N SER A 247 19.62 -25.54 42.53
CA SER A 247 19.87 -24.36 41.69
C SER A 247 19.11 -23.16 42.22
N ILE A 248 19.63 -21.95 41.95
CA ILE A 248 18.93 -20.68 42.20
C ILE A 248 17.76 -20.54 41.23
N PHE A 249 17.86 -21.11 40.04
CA PHE A 249 16.84 -21.07 39.00
C PHE A 249 16.08 -22.39 38.98
N ASP A 250 14.77 -22.33 38.88
CA ASP A 250 13.91 -23.49 38.68
C ASP A 250 13.91 -23.95 37.24
N ARG A 251 13.95 -22.97 36.30
CA ARG A 251 13.91 -23.23 34.87
C ARG A 251 14.69 -22.18 34.10
N VAL A 252 15.35 -22.60 33.02
CA VAL A 252 16.02 -21.73 32.05
C VAL A 252 15.40 -22.01 30.67
N VAL A 253 14.91 -20.96 30.01
CA VAL A 253 14.26 -21.08 28.72
C VAL A 253 15.05 -20.29 27.70
N PHE A 254 15.51 -20.97 26.67
CA PHE A 254 16.17 -20.38 25.51
C PHE A 254 15.18 -20.30 24.35
N GLN A 255 15.03 -19.11 23.77
CA GLN A 255 14.19 -18.86 22.61
C GLN A 255 15.03 -18.25 21.51
N ALA A 256 14.88 -18.77 20.29
CA ALA A 256 15.47 -18.18 19.09
C ALA A 256 14.39 -18.07 18.01
N ASN A 257 14.40 -16.97 17.26
CA ASN A 257 13.48 -16.75 16.17
C ASN A 257 14.21 -16.06 15.02
N TYR A 258 14.20 -16.71 13.86
CA TYR A 258 14.74 -16.18 12.61
C TYR A 258 13.59 -15.81 11.68
N ASN A 259 13.52 -14.53 11.27
CA ASN A 259 12.56 -14.02 10.32
C ASN A 259 13.28 -13.59 9.06
N ALA A 260 12.79 -13.97 7.91
CA ALA A 260 13.38 -13.58 6.63
C ALA A 260 12.32 -13.24 5.59
N ALA A 261 12.68 -12.32 4.73
CA ALA A 261 11.90 -11.95 3.55
C ALA A 261 12.75 -12.06 2.28
N GLY A 262 12.14 -12.56 1.22
CA GLY A 262 12.71 -12.58 -0.11
C GLY A 262 12.75 -11.20 -0.74
N ARG A 263 13.06 -11.17 -2.04
CA ARG A 263 13.11 -9.89 -2.76
C ARG A 263 11.79 -9.14 -2.67
N ILE A 264 11.88 -7.82 -2.41
CA ILE A 264 10.78 -6.86 -2.39
C ILE A 264 11.11 -5.77 -3.39
N TYR A 265 10.16 -5.41 -4.24
CA TYR A 265 10.25 -4.25 -5.12
C TYR A 265 9.60 -3.05 -4.45
N TRP A 266 10.19 -1.85 -4.62
CA TRP A 266 9.71 -0.62 -3.99
C TRP A 266 8.97 0.30 -4.95
N THR A 267 9.10 0.02 -6.25
CA THR A 267 8.51 0.82 -7.35
C THR A 267 7.71 -0.08 -8.29
N GLU A 268 6.78 0.51 -9.01
CA GLU A 268 5.96 -0.16 -10.01
C GLU A 268 6.81 -0.61 -11.22
N GLN A 269 7.91 0.10 -11.52
CA GLN A 269 8.87 -0.26 -12.55
C GLN A 269 9.68 -1.50 -12.21
N ASN A 270 9.75 -1.87 -10.93
CA ASN A 270 10.61 -2.91 -10.38
C ASN A 270 12.12 -2.66 -10.57
N ASP A 271 12.52 -1.41 -10.72
CA ASP A 271 13.91 -0.97 -10.87
C ASP A 271 14.62 -0.82 -9.52
N VAL A 272 13.89 -0.53 -8.46
CA VAL A 272 14.38 -0.46 -7.08
C VAL A 272 13.89 -1.65 -6.29
N SER A 273 14.80 -2.43 -5.74
CA SER A 273 14.46 -3.61 -4.95
C SER A 273 15.40 -3.82 -3.78
N GLN A 274 14.89 -4.48 -2.76
CA GLN A 274 15.68 -5.04 -1.67
C GLN A 274 15.87 -6.54 -1.91
N SER A 275 17.10 -7.00 -1.80
CA SER A 275 17.42 -8.44 -1.86
C SER A 275 16.95 -9.14 -0.58
N PHE A 276 17.02 -10.46 -0.59
CA PHE A 276 16.74 -11.27 0.61
C PHE A 276 17.48 -10.74 1.83
N TYR A 277 16.75 -10.66 2.95
CA TYR A 277 17.30 -10.33 4.26
C TYR A 277 16.63 -11.15 5.35
N GLY A 278 17.32 -11.29 6.47
CA GLY A 278 16.77 -11.94 7.65
C GLY A 278 17.29 -11.33 8.93
N THR A 279 16.52 -11.52 9.99
CA THR A 279 16.83 -11.07 11.36
C THR A 279 16.74 -12.25 12.30
N LEU A 280 17.70 -12.35 13.21
CA LEU A 280 17.71 -13.33 14.29
C LEU A 280 17.46 -12.64 15.61
N ASN A 281 16.47 -13.11 16.34
CA ASN A 281 16.16 -12.68 17.69
C ASN A 281 16.47 -13.83 18.66
N TRP A 282 17.09 -13.50 19.78
CA TRP A 282 17.39 -14.43 20.85
C TRP A 282 16.89 -13.89 22.18
N ARG A 283 16.34 -14.77 23.01
CA ARG A 283 15.92 -14.46 24.38
C ARG A 283 16.31 -15.61 25.29
N THR A 284 16.75 -15.28 26.49
CA THR A 284 16.93 -16.24 27.60
C THR A 284 16.11 -15.77 28.78
N ASN A 285 15.21 -16.58 29.27
CA ASN A 285 14.40 -16.32 30.44
C ASN A 285 14.92 -17.21 31.61
N LEU A 286 15.05 -16.61 32.78
CA LEU A 286 15.40 -17.28 34.00
C LEU A 286 14.19 -17.23 34.94
N GLU A 287 13.69 -18.38 35.36
CA GLU A 287 12.53 -18.52 36.23
C GLU A 287 12.98 -18.89 37.63
N ILE A 288 12.50 -18.15 38.65
CA ILE A 288 12.78 -18.36 40.08
C ILE A 288 11.45 -18.29 40.83
N GLY A 289 10.96 -19.41 41.35
CA GLY A 289 9.63 -19.47 41.95
C GLY A 289 8.58 -18.92 40.98
N ASP A 290 7.77 -17.98 41.45
CA ASP A 290 6.74 -17.31 40.64
C ASP A 290 7.28 -16.09 39.85
N ALA A 291 8.58 -15.80 39.91
CA ALA A 291 9.22 -14.69 39.22
C ALA A 291 9.86 -15.12 37.90
N MET A 292 9.75 -14.27 36.89
CA MET A 292 10.44 -14.41 35.62
C MET A 292 11.38 -13.20 35.44
N ILE A 293 12.64 -13.44 35.14
CA ILE A 293 13.68 -12.43 34.93
C ILE A 293 14.21 -12.49 33.51
#